data_aa97896b1fdc3417dd8a511a7067eed7
#
_entry.id   aa97896b1fdc3417dd8a511a7067eed7
#
_cell.length_a   1.000
_cell.length_b   1.000
_cell.length_c   1.000
_cell.angle_alpha   90.00
_cell.angle_beta   90.00
_cell.angle_gamma   90.00
#
_symmetry.space_group_name_H-M   'P 1'
#
loop_
_entity.id
_entity.type
_entity.pdbx_description
1 polymer ?
#
loop_
_entity_poly.entity_id
_entity_poly.type
_entity_poly.pdbx_seq_one_letter_code
_entity_poly.pdbx_strand_id
1 'polypeptide(L)'
;MSLRIWTQWDDLQVPAGFEKLSPSNFPLETSDLSKINFYVPTYMSGKTGLEFTHLMTNLKYLQMPNAGYEDALPYARNGITLCNARGVHDDSTAELSVGLAIAARRGFADFAVAQQQGEWAHRR
;
A
#
# COMPACT_ATOMS: atom_id res chain seq x y z
N MET A 1 -15.79 -23.37 7.98
CA MET A 1 -15.33 -22.12 8.61
C MET A 1 -14.93 -21.16 7.50
N SER A 2 -15.54 -19.97 7.45
CA SER A 2 -15.12 -18.91 6.51
C SER A 2 -13.76 -18.36 6.93
N LEU A 3 -12.88 -18.08 5.96
CA LEU A 3 -11.62 -17.38 6.19
C LEU A 3 -11.91 -15.91 6.43
N ARG A 4 -11.27 -15.32 7.43
CA ARG A 4 -11.43 -13.92 7.81
C ARG A 4 -10.31 -13.09 7.25
N ILE A 5 -10.69 -12.08 6.45
CA ILE A 5 -9.78 -11.12 5.83
C ILE A 5 -9.92 -9.79 6.57
N TRP A 6 -8.85 -9.28 7.14
CA TRP A 6 -8.81 -7.90 7.62
C TRP A 6 -8.18 -6.98 6.58
N THR A 7 -8.83 -5.85 6.31
CA THR A 7 -8.37 -4.82 5.38
C THR A 7 -8.80 -3.45 5.87
N GLN A 8 -8.04 -2.40 5.53
CA GLN A 8 -8.39 -1.01 5.86
C GLN A 8 -9.61 -0.46 5.08
N TRP A 9 -10.00 -1.12 3.99
CA TRP A 9 -11.05 -0.60 3.10
C TRP A 9 -12.42 -1.19 3.44
N ASP A 10 -13.30 -0.35 3.97
CA ASP A 10 -14.66 -0.75 4.35
C ASP A 10 -15.55 -1.11 3.16
N ASP A 11 -15.27 -0.56 1.99
CA ASP A 11 -16.01 -0.76 0.75
C ASP A 11 -15.51 -1.92 -0.12
N LEU A 12 -14.35 -2.53 0.25
CA LEU A 12 -13.78 -3.63 -0.52
C LEU A 12 -14.73 -4.84 -0.56
N GLN A 13 -15.03 -5.32 -1.77
CA GLN A 13 -15.76 -6.56 -1.97
C GLN A 13 -14.81 -7.76 -1.82
N VAL A 14 -15.18 -8.73 -0.99
CA VAL A 14 -14.42 -9.98 -0.84
C VAL A 14 -15.20 -11.14 -1.49
N PRO A 15 -14.49 -12.17 -2.01
CA PRO A 15 -15.15 -13.32 -2.62
C PRO A 15 -16.04 -14.09 -1.65
N ALA A 16 -16.99 -14.86 -2.19
CA ALA A 16 -17.81 -15.77 -1.40
C ALA A 16 -16.93 -16.76 -0.62
N GLY A 17 -17.32 -17.05 0.63
CA GLY A 17 -16.54 -17.91 1.53
C GLY A 17 -15.54 -17.16 2.43
N PHE A 18 -15.38 -15.85 2.22
CA PHE A 18 -14.60 -14.99 3.10
C PHE A 18 -15.50 -14.07 3.93
N GLU A 19 -15.08 -13.79 5.17
CA GLU A 19 -15.67 -12.79 6.05
C GLU A 19 -14.75 -11.57 6.07
N LYS A 20 -15.27 -10.40 5.68
CA LYS A 20 -14.50 -9.15 5.71
C LYS A 20 -14.53 -8.53 7.10
N LEU A 21 -13.36 -8.21 7.59
CA LEU A 21 -13.11 -7.42 8.80
C LEU A 21 -12.42 -6.12 8.38
N SER A 22 -12.79 -5.01 9.02
CA SER A 22 -12.29 -3.68 8.70
C SER A 22 -12.32 -2.78 9.94
N PRO A 23 -11.69 -1.60 9.94
CA PRO A 23 -11.70 -0.71 11.11
C PRO A 23 -13.08 -0.41 11.68
N SER A 24 -14.10 -0.33 10.83
CA SER A 24 -15.47 -0.01 11.24
C SER A 24 -16.15 -1.13 12.04
N ASN A 25 -15.83 -2.39 11.77
CA ASN A 25 -16.46 -3.54 12.43
C ASN A 25 -15.50 -4.39 13.25
N PHE A 26 -14.20 -4.21 13.11
CA PHE A 26 -13.17 -4.98 13.78
C PHE A 26 -11.88 -4.15 13.95
N PRO A 27 -11.86 -3.14 14.84
CA PRO A 27 -10.66 -2.34 15.11
C PRO A 27 -9.55 -3.21 15.71
N LEU A 28 -8.31 -3.07 15.21
CA LEU A 28 -7.18 -3.94 15.57
C LEU A 28 -6.80 -3.81 17.06
N GLU A 29 -6.94 -2.63 17.62
CA GLU A 29 -6.51 -2.30 18.98
C GLU A 29 -7.36 -2.96 20.07
N THR A 30 -8.61 -3.28 19.76
CA THR A 30 -9.59 -3.76 20.75
C THR A 30 -10.20 -5.12 20.43
N SER A 31 -9.86 -5.69 19.27
CA SER A 31 -10.45 -6.94 18.80
C SER A 31 -9.57 -8.16 19.09
N ASP A 32 -10.16 -9.34 19.06
CA ASP A 32 -9.45 -10.62 19.16
C ASP A 32 -8.77 -10.98 17.82
N LEU A 33 -7.52 -10.56 17.66
CA LEU A 33 -6.76 -10.69 16.43
C LEU A 33 -6.45 -12.15 16.05
N SER A 34 -6.60 -13.11 16.96
CA SER A 34 -6.46 -14.53 16.65
C SER A 34 -7.46 -15.01 15.59
N LYS A 35 -8.54 -14.28 15.38
CA LYS A 35 -9.59 -14.58 14.38
C LYS A 35 -9.18 -14.26 12.94
N ILE A 36 -8.10 -13.49 12.73
CA ILE A 36 -7.65 -13.07 11.40
C ILE A 36 -6.83 -14.19 10.75
N ASN A 37 -7.18 -14.55 9.51
CA ASN A 37 -6.47 -15.55 8.72
C ASN A 37 -5.71 -14.93 7.53
N PHE A 38 -6.20 -13.80 7.02
CA PHE A 38 -5.63 -13.04 5.94
C PHE A 38 -5.57 -11.56 6.38
N TYR A 39 -4.39 -10.98 6.37
CA TYR A 39 -4.18 -9.61 6.83
C TYR A 39 -3.60 -8.74 5.73
N VAL A 40 -4.27 -7.62 5.46
CA VAL A 40 -3.78 -6.54 4.61
C VAL A 40 -3.54 -5.33 5.51
N PRO A 41 -2.30 -5.02 5.90
CA PRO A 41 -2.02 -3.87 6.76
C PRO A 41 -2.44 -2.57 6.10
N THR A 42 -2.63 -1.54 6.92
CA THR A 42 -2.96 -0.20 6.44
C THR A 42 -1.87 0.30 5.48
N TYR A 43 -2.28 0.81 4.33
CA TYR A 43 -1.35 1.35 3.32
C TYR A 43 -0.46 2.43 3.94
N MET A 44 0.85 2.34 3.68
CA MET A 44 1.87 3.25 4.22
C MET A 44 1.99 3.29 5.76
N SER A 45 1.43 2.32 6.48
CA SER A 45 1.59 2.23 7.94
C SER A 45 2.99 1.80 8.39
N GLY A 46 3.83 1.33 7.46
CA GLY A 46 5.16 0.84 7.79
C GLY A 46 5.11 -0.27 8.85
N LYS A 47 6.05 -0.25 9.78
CA LYS A 47 6.17 -1.28 10.82
C LYS A 47 5.00 -1.30 11.81
N THR A 48 4.38 -0.15 12.10
CA THR A 48 3.28 -0.09 13.07
C THR A 48 2.08 -0.93 12.68
N GLY A 49 1.72 -0.98 11.40
CA GLY A 49 0.67 -1.87 10.91
C GLY A 49 1.04 -3.35 10.99
N LEU A 50 2.33 -3.69 10.91
CA LEU A 50 2.84 -5.06 10.94
C LEU A 50 2.98 -5.64 12.35
N GLU A 51 3.17 -4.81 13.36
CA GLU A 51 3.30 -5.24 14.76
C GLU A 51 2.11 -6.06 15.26
N PHE A 52 0.91 -5.78 14.76
CA PHE A 52 -0.29 -6.55 15.09
C PHE A 52 -0.21 -8.04 14.70
N THR A 53 0.64 -8.40 13.75
CA THR A 53 0.78 -9.80 13.29
C THR A 53 1.21 -10.76 14.39
N HIS A 54 1.89 -10.27 15.45
CA HIS A 54 2.28 -11.10 16.60
C HIS A 54 1.08 -11.67 17.36
N LEU A 55 -0.04 -10.96 17.33
CA LEU A 55 -1.30 -11.35 17.98
C LEU A 55 -2.22 -12.20 17.07
N MET A 56 -1.89 -12.27 15.78
CA MET A 56 -2.67 -13.00 14.78
C MET A 56 -2.22 -14.47 14.70
N THR A 57 -2.53 -15.26 15.74
CA THR A 57 -2.03 -16.64 15.87
C THR A 57 -2.50 -17.60 14.76
N ASN A 58 -3.62 -17.29 14.10
CA ASN A 58 -4.18 -18.07 12.99
C ASN A 58 -3.92 -17.44 11.61
N LEU A 59 -2.99 -16.46 11.54
CA LEU A 59 -2.63 -15.81 10.28
C LEU A 59 -1.97 -16.81 9.33
N LYS A 60 -2.48 -16.86 8.08
CA LYS A 60 -1.95 -17.69 7.00
C LYS A 60 -1.37 -16.85 5.86
N TYR A 61 -1.94 -15.69 5.61
CA TYR A 61 -1.55 -14.81 4.51
C TYR A 61 -1.35 -13.39 5.03
N LEU A 62 -0.16 -12.85 4.74
CA LEU A 62 0.17 -11.44 4.94
C LEU A 62 0.34 -10.79 3.57
N GLN A 63 -0.63 -9.97 3.16
CA GLN A 63 -0.63 -9.30 1.87
C GLN A 63 -0.21 -7.85 2.04
N MET A 64 0.95 -7.48 1.53
CA MET A 64 1.35 -6.08 1.47
C MET A 64 0.54 -5.33 0.40
N PRO A 65 0.02 -4.13 0.73
CA PRO A 65 -0.77 -3.33 -0.22
C PRO A 65 0.10 -2.58 -1.25
N ASN A 66 1.41 -2.68 -1.16
CA ASN A 66 2.43 -2.10 -2.04
C ASN A 66 3.40 -3.16 -2.58
N ALA A 67 4.24 -2.79 -3.53
CA ALA A 67 5.23 -3.71 -4.10
C ALA A 67 6.39 -4.02 -3.14
N GLY A 68 6.81 -3.03 -2.31
CA GLY A 68 7.82 -3.21 -1.28
C GLY A 68 7.33 -4.17 -0.19
N TYR A 69 8.19 -5.08 0.25
CA TYR A 69 7.87 -6.10 1.26
C TYR A 69 8.97 -6.27 2.32
N GLU A 70 10.02 -5.51 2.24
CA GLU A 70 11.22 -5.64 3.08
C GLU A 70 10.89 -5.49 4.56
N ASP A 71 10.02 -4.54 4.90
CA ASP A 71 9.54 -4.32 6.26
C ASP A 71 8.69 -5.50 6.80
N ALA A 72 8.08 -6.29 5.90
CA ALA A 72 7.24 -7.42 6.28
C ALA A 72 8.04 -8.71 6.54
N LEU A 73 9.27 -8.82 6.04
CA LEU A 73 10.09 -10.03 6.19
C LEU A 73 10.25 -10.51 7.64
N PRO A 74 10.49 -9.63 8.64
CA PRO A 74 10.59 -10.06 10.03
C PRO A 74 9.30 -10.65 10.61
N TYR A 75 8.16 -10.35 9.99
CA TYR A 75 6.84 -10.78 10.43
C TYR A 75 6.33 -12.02 9.67
N ALA A 76 7.00 -12.41 8.59
CA ALA A 76 6.71 -13.60 7.80
C ALA A 76 7.29 -14.86 8.47
N ARG A 77 6.74 -15.22 9.64
CA ARG A 77 7.14 -16.42 10.36
C ARG A 77 6.68 -17.70 9.64
N ASN A 78 7.22 -18.86 10.05
CA ASN A 78 6.86 -20.16 9.48
C ASN A 78 5.34 -20.37 9.43
N GLY A 79 4.86 -20.80 8.27
CA GLY A 79 3.44 -21.06 8.02
C GLY A 79 2.64 -19.85 7.51
N ILE A 80 3.25 -18.66 7.45
CA ILE A 80 2.64 -17.47 6.84
C ILE A 80 3.18 -17.31 5.40
N THR A 81 2.26 -17.17 4.45
CA THR A 81 2.58 -16.80 3.07
C THR A 81 2.61 -15.28 2.97
N LEU A 82 3.78 -14.71 2.66
CA LEU A 82 3.93 -13.29 2.38
C LEU A 82 3.66 -13.03 0.90
N CYS A 83 2.73 -12.12 0.63
CA CYS A 83 2.35 -11.63 -0.69
C CYS A 83 2.57 -10.12 -0.78
N ASN A 84 2.77 -9.60 -1.99
CA ASN A 84 2.88 -8.17 -2.24
C ASN A 84 2.03 -7.74 -3.45
N ALA A 85 1.90 -6.43 -3.67
CA ALA A 85 1.17 -5.86 -4.78
C ALA A 85 2.11 -5.47 -5.94
N ARG A 86 2.99 -6.39 -6.34
CA ARG A 86 3.90 -6.18 -7.48
C ARG A 86 3.11 -5.78 -8.72
N GLY A 87 3.58 -4.73 -9.39
CA GLY A 87 2.98 -4.23 -10.64
C GLY A 87 1.90 -3.15 -10.44
N VAL A 88 1.36 -2.98 -9.22
CA VAL A 88 0.24 -2.05 -8.97
C VAL A 88 0.57 -0.58 -9.29
N HIS A 89 1.84 -0.20 -9.24
CA HIS A 89 2.32 1.16 -9.49
C HIS A 89 3.17 1.29 -10.76
N ASP A 90 3.36 0.24 -11.53
CA ASP A 90 4.32 0.22 -12.64
C ASP A 90 3.98 1.28 -13.68
N ASP A 91 2.74 1.33 -14.16
CA ASP A 91 2.31 2.28 -15.19
C ASP A 91 2.44 3.73 -14.72
N SER A 92 1.94 4.04 -13.53
CA SER A 92 1.99 5.41 -12.97
C SER A 92 3.43 5.87 -12.70
N THR A 93 4.28 4.96 -12.23
CA THR A 93 5.69 5.25 -11.97
C THR A 93 6.47 5.47 -13.27
N ALA A 94 6.21 4.65 -14.29
CA ALA A 94 6.81 4.79 -15.60
C ALA A 94 6.40 6.11 -16.26
N GLU A 95 5.11 6.44 -16.26
CA GLU A 95 4.59 7.69 -16.80
C GLU A 95 5.19 8.92 -16.10
N LEU A 96 5.23 8.91 -14.77
CA LEU A 96 5.86 9.99 -14.00
C LEU A 96 7.34 10.14 -14.32
N SER A 97 8.07 9.04 -14.46
CA SER A 97 9.50 9.05 -14.79
C SER A 97 9.75 9.70 -16.15
N VAL A 98 8.96 9.34 -17.16
CA VAL A 98 9.04 9.96 -18.48
C VAL A 98 8.65 11.43 -18.42
N GLY A 99 7.56 11.77 -17.72
CA GLY A 99 7.11 13.15 -17.54
C GLY A 99 8.18 14.04 -16.89
N LEU A 100 8.83 13.55 -15.83
CA LEU A 100 9.92 14.28 -15.15
C LEU A 100 11.14 14.43 -16.04
N ALA A 101 11.52 13.42 -16.82
CA ALA A 101 12.63 13.50 -17.77
C ALA A 101 12.37 14.58 -18.83
N ILE A 102 11.15 14.63 -19.39
CA ILE A 102 10.74 15.64 -20.36
C ILE A 102 10.74 17.04 -19.70
N ALA A 103 10.13 17.16 -18.52
CA ALA A 103 10.04 18.43 -17.80
C ALA A 103 11.42 19.02 -17.48
N ALA A 104 12.33 18.17 -16.99
CA ALA A 104 13.71 18.57 -16.72
C ALA A 104 14.45 19.00 -17.99
N ARG A 105 14.37 18.18 -19.04
CA ARG A 105 15.05 18.47 -20.33
C ARG A 105 14.53 19.72 -21.00
N ARG A 106 13.22 20.00 -20.90
CA ARG A 106 12.56 21.16 -21.49
C ARG A 106 12.58 22.39 -20.59
N GLY A 107 13.00 22.28 -19.32
CA GLY A 107 13.07 23.39 -18.38
C GLY A 107 11.69 23.92 -17.95
N PHE A 108 10.70 23.08 -17.74
CA PHE A 108 9.34 23.48 -17.40
C PHE A 108 9.28 24.33 -16.13
N ALA A 109 10.10 24.02 -15.12
CA ALA A 109 10.14 24.79 -13.88
C ALA A 109 10.56 26.26 -14.12
N ASP A 110 11.61 26.48 -14.94
CA ASP A 110 12.11 27.82 -15.25
C ASP A 110 11.08 28.63 -16.03
N PHE A 111 10.40 27.97 -16.99
CA PHE A 111 9.33 28.62 -17.76
C PHE A 111 8.11 28.96 -16.91
N ALA A 112 7.75 28.11 -15.94
CA ALA A 112 6.65 28.37 -15.03
C ALA A 112 6.95 29.62 -14.15
N VAL A 113 8.18 29.75 -13.65
CA VAL A 113 8.60 30.92 -12.89
C VAL A 113 8.58 32.18 -13.76
N ALA A 114 9.16 32.14 -14.96
CA ALA A 114 9.17 33.27 -15.90
C ALA A 114 7.74 33.71 -16.29
N GLN A 115 6.84 32.77 -16.50
CA GLN A 115 5.42 33.04 -16.78
C GLN A 115 4.75 33.83 -15.65
N GLN A 116 5.01 33.46 -14.39
CA GLN A 116 4.46 34.20 -13.23
C GLN A 116 4.97 35.63 -13.15
N GLN A 117 6.17 35.88 -13.66
CA GLN A 117 6.81 37.20 -13.69
C GLN A 117 6.44 38.00 -14.95
N GLY A 118 5.68 37.42 -15.89
CA GLY A 118 5.38 38.03 -17.17
C GLY A 118 6.59 38.13 -18.12
N GLU A 119 7.61 37.31 -17.89
CA GLU A 119 8.86 37.30 -18.65
C GLU A 119 8.85 36.22 -19.74
N TRP A 120 9.35 36.57 -20.94
CA TRP A 120 9.59 35.62 -22.01
C TRP A 120 11.00 35.02 -21.89
N ALA A 121 11.11 33.86 -21.26
CA ALA A 121 12.38 33.17 -21.12
C ALA A 121 12.77 32.44 -22.42
N HIS A 122 13.92 32.74 -22.97
CA HIS A 122 14.51 32.06 -24.13
C HIS A 122 15.46 30.94 -23.66
N ARG A 123 15.14 29.67 -23.99
CA ARG A 123 16.14 28.59 -23.95
C ARG A 123 16.54 28.21 -25.38
N ARG A 124 17.83 28.17 -25.65
CA ARG A 124 18.40 27.59 -26.86
C ARG A 124 18.76 26.14 -26.66
#